data_d2d20b91b9cc544254a09db6f13bff79
#
_entry.id   d2d20b91b9cc544254a09db6f13bff79
#
_cell.length_a   1.000
_cell.length_b   1.000
_cell.length_c   1.000
_cell.angle_alpha   90.00
_cell.angle_beta   90.00
_cell.angle_gamma   90.00
#
_symmetry.space_group_name_H-M   'P 1'
#
loop_
_entity.id
_entity.type
_entity.pdbx_description
1 polymer ?
#
loop_
_entity_poly.entity_id
_entity_poly.type
_entity_poly.pdbx_seq_one_letter_code
_entity_poly.pdbx_strand_id
1 'polypeptide(L)'
;HLFGIVPVTYKVVMPDISVMNIAFAMILGVGTALLSIVFCYSLHKLSKLLSAKIKNNYIRIFVCGCVIVILTAVFGTDYNGAGMNIIADAMSGTTRPEAFALKLLFTVITIAGGYKGGEIVPSFFIGATFGNLFGTLVGLPPQFTAALGLVSLFCGVVNCPVTSLLLSIELFGGEGIIFFAAACSVSYILSGYYGLYTGQKIMYSKLHSKYINRHTK
;
A
#
# COMPACT_ATOMS: atom_id res chain seq x y z
N HIS A 1 7.90 -6.02 25.52
CA HIS A 1 8.87 -5.78 26.60
C HIS A 1 9.25 -7.06 27.38
N LEU A 2 8.34 -8.04 27.55
CA LEU A 2 8.61 -9.31 28.27
C LEU A 2 9.72 -10.15 27.63
N PHE A 3 9.94 -10.03 26.31
CA PHE A 3 10.93 -10.81 25.56
C PHE A 3 12.04 -9.95 24.95
N GLY A 4 12.19 -8.67 25.37
CA GLY A 4 13.19 -7.76 24.83
C GLY A 4 12.94 -7.31 23.38
N ILE A 5 11.77 -7.63 22.82
CA ILE A 5 11.39 -7.22 21.46
C ILE A 5 10.92 -5.77 21.52
N VAL A 6 11.60 -4.90 20.78
CA VAL A 6 11.18 -3.49 20.60
C VAL A 6 10.32 -3.44 19.34
N PRO A 7 9.07 -2.96 19.43
CA PRO A 7 8.24 -2.76 18.24
C PRO A 7 8.86 -1.71 17.32
N VAL A 8 8.67 -1.89 16.02
CA VAL A 8 9.09 -0.90 15.02
C VAL A 8 8.18 0.31 15.16
N THR A 9 8.75 1.45 15.54
CA THR A 9 8.04 2.73 15.64
C THR A 9 8.81 3.79 14.88
N TYR A 10 8.08 4.69 14.22
CA TYR A 10 8.65 5.80 13.48
C TYR A 10 8.25 7.11 14.16
N LYS A 11 9.25 7.94 14.46
CA LYS A 11 8.98 9.29 14.96
C LYS A 11 8.64 10.19 13.78
N VAL A 12 7.40 10.58 13.69
CA VAL A 12 6.89 11.49 12.64
C VAL A 12 6.35 12.74 13.30
N VAL A 13 6.82 13.88 12.84
CA VAL A 13 6.29 15.18 13.32
C VAL A 13 4.95 15.43 12.63
N MET A 14 3.89 15.52 13.42
CA MET A 14 2.56 15.79 12.92
C MET A 14 2.37 17.30 12.72
N PRO A 15 1.77 17.75 11.61
CA PRO A 15 1.42 19.15 11.42
C PRO A 15 0.26 19.55 12.33
N ASP A 16 0.08 20.86 12.54
CA ASP A 16 -1.06 21.38 13.29
C ASP A 16 -2.39 20.95 12.66
N ILE A 17 -3.38 20.69 13.52
CA ILE A 17 -4.71 20.31 13.10
C ILE A 17 -5.38 21.55 12.49
N SER A 18 -5.45 21.58 11.16
CA SER A 18 -6.13 22.60 10.38
C SER A 18 -7.04 21.98 9.32
N VAL A 19 -8.06 22.71 8.92
CA VAL A 19 -8.98 22.26 7.85
C VAL A 19 -8.21 21.98 6.56
N MET A 20 -7.18 22.79 6.26
CA MET A 20 -6.34 22.62 5.08
C MET A 20 -5.55 21.31 5.14
N ASN A 21 -4.91 21.00 6.26
CA ASN A 21 -4.13 19.77 6.43
C ASN A 21 -5.01 18.51 6.40
N ILE A 22 -6.23 18.60 6.95
CA ILE A 22 -7.23 17.51 6.83
C ILE A 22 -7.67 17.35 5.37
N ALA A 23 -7.89 18.43 4.62
CA ALA A 23 -8.24 18.36 3.20
C ALA A 23 -7.12 17.71 2.38
N PHE A 24 -5.84 18.05 2.62
CA PHE A 24 -4.71 17.37 1.97
C PHE A 24 -4.63 15.89 2.35
N ALA A 25 -4.92 15.52 3.61
CA ALA A 25 -5.00 14.13 4.03
C ALA A 25 -6.09 13.36 3.24
N MET A 26 -7.26 13.97 3.04
CA MET A 26 -8.33 13.38 2.22
C MET A 26 -7.93 13.26 0.75
N ILE A 27 -7.25 14.25 0.17
CA ILE A 27 -6.76 14.20 -1.22
C ILE A 27 -5.74 13.06 -1.38
N LEU A 28 -4.82 12.92 -0.43
CA LEU A 28 -3.91 11.76 -0.40
C LEU A 28 -4.69 10.45 -0.29
N GLY A 29 -5.77 10.41 0.51
CA GLY A 29 -6.70 9.28 0.60
C GLY A 29 -7.33 8.91 -0.75
N VAL A 30 -7.67 9.89 -1.58
CA VAL A 30 -8.15 9.64 -2.95
C VAL A 30 -7.04 9.01 -3.79
N GLY A 31 -5.83 9.56 -3.75
CA GLY A 31 -4.68 9.02 -4.48
C GLY A 31 -4.36 7.58 -4.09
N THR A 32 -4.33 7.29 -2.79
CA THR A 32 -4.09 5.92 -2.28
C THR A 32 -5.24 4.96 -2.61
N ALA A 33 -6.49 5.43 -2.67
CA ALA A 33 -7.62 4.62 -3.13
C ALA A 33 -7.45 4.18 -4.59
N LEU A 34 -7.12 5.12 -5.47
CA LEU A 34 -6.86 4.81 -6.89
C LEU A 34 -5.68 3.86 -7.04
N LEU A 35 -4.60 4.10 -6.30
CA LEU A 35 -3.42 3.25 -6.32
C LEU A 35 -3.73 1.84 -5.80
N SER A 36 -4.58 1.71 -4.77
CA SER A 36 -5.03 0.41 -4.25
C SER A 36 -5.83 -0.38 -5.29
N ILE A 37 -6.72 0.29 -6.04
CA ILE A 37 -7.47 -0.33 -7.13
C ILE A 37 -6.52 -0.83 -8.22
N VAL A 38 -5.58 0.02 -8.65
CA VAL A 38 -4.58 -0.34 -9.68
C VAL A 38 -3.76 -1.54 -9.22
N PHE A 39 -3.30 -1.55 -7.98
CA PHE A 39 -2.51 -2.65 -7.43
C PHE A 39 -3.30 -3.96 -7.39
N CYS A 40 -4.48 -3.98 -6.78
CA CYS A 40 -5.31 -5.19 -6.68
C CYS A 40 -5.75 -5.70 -8.06
N TYR A 41 -6.21 -4.80 -8.93
CA TYR A 41 -6.63 -5.15 -10.28
C TYR A 41 -5.49 -5.73 -11.12
N SER A 42 -4.32 -5.08 -11.11
CA SER A 42 -3.14 -5.54 -11.85
C SER A 42 -2.69 -6.92 -11.39
N LEU A 43 -2.67 -7.14 -10.08
CA LEU A 43 -2.28 -8.41 -9.46
C LEU A 43 -3.22 -9.54 -9.89
N HIS A 44 -4.52 -9.36 -9.77
CA HIS A 44 -5.50 -10.39 -10.12
C HIS A 44 -5.57 -10.61 -11.63
N LYS A 45 -5.53 -9.55 -12.43
CA LYS A 45 -5.57 -9.64 -13.89
C LYS A 45 -4.33 -10.33 -14.44
N LEU A 46 -3.13 -9.93 -14.00
CA LEU A 46 -1.89 -10.55 -14.47
C LEU A 46 -1.79 -12.00 -14.04
N SER A 47 -2.18 -12.33 -12.80
CA SER A 47 -2.22 -13.71 -12.30
C SER A 47 -3.13 -14.61 -13.16
N LYS A 48 -4.35 -14.14 -13.47
CA LYS A 48 -5.28 -14.87 -14.35
C LYS A 48 -4.73 -15.02 -15.76
N LEU A 49 -4.14 -13.97 -16.32
CA LEU A 49 -3.60 -13.96 -17.68
C LEU A 49 -2.40 -14.90 -17.82
N LEU A 50 -1.47 -14.87 -16.85
CA LEU A 50 -0.32 -15.77 -16.86
C LEU A 50 -0.72 -17.22 -16.65
N SER A 51 -1.68 -17.50 -15.76
CA SER A 51 -2.19 -18.86 -15.53
C SER A 51 -2.92 -19.43 -16.76
N ALA A 52 -3.61 -18.58 -17.53
CA ALA A 52 -4.28 -18.99 -18.75
C ALA A 52 -3.30 -19.26 -19.91
N LYS A 53 -2.25 -18.42 -20.05
CA LYS A 53 -1.27 -18.56 -21.14
C LYS A 53 -0.20 -19.60 -20.86
N ILE A 54 0.27 -19.70 -19.62
CA ILE A 54 1.37 -20.59 -19.21
C ILE A 54 0.81 -21.58 -18.17
N LYS A 55 0.28 -22.71 -18.65
CA LYS A 55 -0.33 -23.75 -17.80
C LYS A 55 0.67 -24.42 -16.87
N ASN A 56 1.95 -24.54 -17.30
CA ASN A 56 3.00 -25.14 -16.50
C ASN A 56 3.53 -24.12 -15.49
N ASN A 57 3.33 -24.39 -14.20
CA ASN A 57 3.74 -23.52 -13.11
C ASN A 57 5.26 -23.29 -13.09
N TYR A 58 6.06 -24.31 -13.39
CA TYR A 58 7.53 -24.19 -13.38
C TYR A 58 8.02 -23.21 -14.46
N ILE A 59 7.46 -23.30 -15.67
CA ILE A 59 7.80 -22.41 -16.78
C ILE A 59 7.36 -20.97 -16.42
N ARG A 60 6.18 -20.82 -15.83
CA ARG A 60 5.67 -19.50 -15.43
C ARG A 60 6.59 -18.83 -14.41
N ILE A 61 6.99 -19.56 -13.35
CA ILE A 61 7.91 -19.07 -12.32
C ILE A 61 9.26 -18.70 -12.96
N PHE A 62 9.81 -19.56 -13.82
CA PHE A 62 11.09 -19.32 -14.49
C PHE A 62 11.05 -18.05 -15.35
N VAL A 63 10.04 -17.90 -16.20
CA VAL A 63 9.88 -16.72 -17.07
C VAL A 63 9.74 -15.43 -16.25
N CYS A 64 8.87 -15.44 -15.23
CA CYS A 64 8.71 -14.27 -14.36
C CYS A 64 9.99 -13.97 -13.57
N GLY A 65 10.75 -14.99 -13.14
CA GLY A 65 12.04 -14.82 -12.51
C GLY A 65 13.06 -14.13 -13.43
N CYS A 66 13.15 -14.56 -14.69
CA CYS A 66 13.99 -13.91 -15.69
C CYS A 66 13.60 -12.41 -15.87
N VAL A 67 12.31 -12.12 -15.93
CA VAL A 67 11.82 -10.73 -16.03
C VAL A 67 12.25 -9.92 -14.81
N ILE A 68 12.12 -10.46 -13.59
CA ILE A 68 12.56 -9.78 -12.36
C ILE A 68 14.07 -9.54 -12.37
N VAL A 69 14.88 -10.50 -12.82
CA VAL A 69 16.33 -10.32 -12.94
C VAL A 69 16.67 -9.19 -13.91
N ILE A 70 16.01 -9.13 -15.07
CA ILE A 70 16.21 -8.05 -16.05
C ILE A 70 15.82 -6.70 -15.44
N LEU A 71 14.64 -6.63 -14.78
CA LEU A 71 14.21 -5.40 -14.13
C LEU A 71 15.19 -4.97 -13.03
N THR A 72 15.70 -5.92 -12.24
CA THR A 72 16.70 -5.65 -11.21
C THR A 72 18.00 -5.13 -11.81
N ALA A 73 18.44 -5.66 -12.94
CA ALA A 73 19.64 -5.19 -13.63
C ALA A 73 19.49 -3.75 -14.16
N VAL A 74 18.27 -3.35 -14.56
CA VAL A 74 17.98 -2.01 -15.09
C VAL A 74 17.73 -0.99 -13.97
N PHE A 75 16.92 -1.34 -12.96
CA PHE A 75 16.44 -0.39 -11.95
C PHE A 75 17.14 -0.51 -10.59
N GLY A 76 17.97 -1.52 -10.40
CA GLY A 76 18.67 -1.80 -9.14
C GLY A 76 17.91 -2.76 -8.22
N THR A 77 18.51 -3.04 -7.07
CA THR A 77 18.06 -4.06 -6.10
C THR A 77 17.04 -3.53 -5.08
N ASP A 78 16.82 -2.23 -5.02
CA ASP A 78 16.03 -1.54 -3.99
C ASP A 78 14.56 -2.00 -3.94
N TYR A 79 14.06 -2.53 -5.06
CA TYR A 79 12.68 -2.98 -5.22
C TYR A 79 12.47 -4.46 -4.94
N ASN A 80 13.57 -5.20 -4.68
CA ASN A 80 13.53 -6.62 -4.32
C ASN A 80 13.15 -6.83 -2.85
N GLY A 81 12.57 -8.00 -2.54
CA GLY A 81 12.20 -8.36 -1.18
C GLY A 81 11.23 -7.39 -0.50
N ALA A 82 11.34 -7.24 0.82
CA ALA A 82 10.45 -6.40 1.62
C ALA A 82 10.66 -4.89 1.41
N GLY A 83 11.93 -4.45 1.22
CA GLY A 83 12.26 -3.04 1.00
C GLY A 83 12.11 -2.16 2.25
N MET A 84 12.37 -2.72 3.44
CA MET A 84 12.25 -1.99 4.71
C MET A 84 13.13 -0.74 4.78
N ASN A 85 14.31 -0.78 4.12
CA ASN A 85 15.21 0.37 4.06
C ASN A 85 14.55 1.55 3.33
N ILE A 86 13.90 1.28 2.19
CA ILE A 86 13.22 2.33 1.42
C ILE A 86 11.98 2.87 2.15
N ILE A 87 11.30 2.03 2.94
CA ILE A 87 10.23 2.51 3.83
C ILE A 87 10.81 3.46 4.88
N ALA A 88 11.95 3.12 5.48
CA ALA A 88 12.64 3.99 6.44
C ALA A 88 13.11 5.30 5.79
N ASP A 89 13.64 5.24 4.57
CA ASP A 89 14.02 6.43 3.79
C ASP A 89 12.80 7.30 3.48
N ALA A 90 11.65 6.71 3.15
CA ALA A 90 10.41 7.46 2.98
C ALA A 90 9.98 8.17 4.26
N MET A 91 10.15 7.52 5.42
CA MET A 91 9.88 8.12 6.73
C MET A 91 10.92 9.18 7.13
N SER A 92 12.11 9.21 6.51
CA SER A 92 13.09 10.28 6.67
C SER A 92 12.91 11.43 5.66
N GLY A 93 12.03 11.26 4.69
CA GLY A 93 11.71 12.27 3.68
C GLY A 93 12.50 12.17 2.38
N THR A 94 13.28 11.11 2.18
CA THR A 94 14.19 10.97 1.03
C THR A 94 13.87 9.71 0.22
N THR A 95 13.03 9.84 -0.81
CA THR A 95 12.77 8.71 -1.73
C THR A 95 12.78 9.17 -3.18
N ARG A 96 13.01 8.20 -4.08
CA ARG A 96 12.87 8.42 -5.52
C ARG A 96 11.38 8.52 -5.88
N PRO A 97 10.98 9.48 -6.72
CA PRO A 97 9.57 9.69 -7.07
C PRO A 97 8.93 8.47 -7.78
N GLU A 98 9.71 7.69 -8.52
CA GLU A 98 9.25 6.49 -9.25
C GLU A 98 9.14 5.23 -8.37
N ALA A 99 9.59 5.28 -7.11
CA ALA A 99 9.75 4.11 -6.26
C ALA A 99 8.44 3.34 -6.05
N PHE A 100 7.33 4.03 -5.86
CA PHE A 100 6.02 3.40 -5.67
C PHE A 100 5.58 2.59 -6.90
N ALA A 101 5.80 3.12 -8.10
CA ALA A 101 5.39 2.48 -9.35
C ALA A 101 6.26 1.26 -9.66
N LEU A 102 7.58 1.37 -9.47
CA LEU A 102 8.52 0.27 -9.64
C LEU A 102 8.23 -0.86 -8.65
N LYS A 103 8.01 -0.54 -7.37
CA LYS A 103 7.65 -1.56 -6.37
C LYS A 103 6.35 -2.28 -6.71
N LEU A 104 5.35 -1.54 -7.15
CA LEU A 104 4.08 -2.11 -7.61
C LEU A 104 4.33 -3.11 -8.75
N LEU A 105 5.10 -2.70 -9.77
CA LEU A 105 5.43 -3.55 -10.91
C LEU A 105 6.16 -4.83 -10.50
N PHE A 106 7.24 -4.71 -9.70
CA PHE A 106 8.00 -5.86 -9.21
C PHE A 106 7.12 -6.84 -8.43
N THR A 107 6.28 -6.31 -7.52
CA THR A 107 5.39 -7.12 -6.68
C THR A 107 4.35 -7.86 -7.52
N VAL A 108 3.71 -7.14 -8.45
CA VAL A 108 2.67 -7.73 -9.32
C VAL A 108 3.25 -8.86 -10.18
N ILE A 109 4.43 -8.69 -10.77
CA ILE A 109 5.09 -9.72 -11.59
C ILE A 109 5.49 -10.92 -10.73
N THR A 110 6.08 -10.68 -9.56
CA THR A 110 6.53 -11.72 -8.65
C THR A 110 5.36 -12.60 -8.21
N ILE A 111 4.29 -12.01 -7.69
CA ILE A 111 3.16 -12.77 -7.16
C ILE A 111 2.36 -13.44 -8.29
N ALA A 112 2.11 -12.72 -9.39
CA ALA A 112 1.40 -13.28 -10.54
C ALA A 112 2.21 -14.42 -11.22
N GLY A 113 3.53 -14.39 -11.13
CA GLY A 113 4.42 -15.46 -11.56
C GLY A 113 4.24 -16.77 -10.77
N GLY A 114 3.69 -16.70 -9.56
CA GLY A 114 3.45 -17.85 -8.67
C GLY A 114 4.45 -17.99 -7.55
N TYR A 115 5.30 -16.98 -7.33
CA TYR A 115 6.16 -16.93 -6.15
C TYR A 115 5.31 -16.73 -4.90
N LYS A 116 5.62 -17.46 -3.83
CA LYS A 116 5.00 -17.27 -2.52
C LYS A 116 5.67 -16.10 -1.82
N GLY A 117 4.90 -15.10 -1.48
CA GLY A 117 5.39 -13.89 -0.80
C GLY A 117 4.26 -13.14 -0.08
N GLY A 118 4.65 -12.18 0.75
CA GLY A 118 3.69 -11.29 1.42
C GLY A 118 3.32 -10.11 0.51
N GLU A 119 2.07 -9.73 0.52
CA GLU A 119 1.51 -8.60 -0.25
C GLU A 119 1.39 -7.34 0.61
N ILE A 120 1.38 -7.50 1.94
CA ILE A 120 1.17 -6.42 2.91
C ILE A 120 2.37 -5.47 2.94
N VAL A 121 3.59 -5.99 3.13
CA VAL A 121 4.79 -5.14 3.23
C VAL A 121 5.06 -4.38 1.93
N PRO A 122 4.93 -4.98 0.72
CA PRO A 122 4.92 -4.21 -0.52
C PRO A 122 3.88 -3.09 -0.57
N SER A 123 2.67 -3.29 0.01
CA SER A 123 1.68 -2.22 0.08
C SER A 123 2.14 -1.06 0.98
N PHE A 124 2.81 -1.36 2.10
CA PHE A 124 3.42 -0.33 2.95
C PHE A 124 4.47 0.48 2.19
N PHE A 125 5.35 -0.20 1.46
CA PHE A 125 6.35 0.45 0.62
C PHE A 125 5.71 1.39 -0.41
N ILE A 126 4.76 0.88 -1.18
CA ILE A 126 4.06 1.65 -2.22
C ILE A 126 3.35 2.86 -1.61
N GLY A 127 2.66 2.66 -0.48
CA GLY A 127 1.96 3.73 0.22
C GLY A 127 2.89 4.80 0.79
N ALA A 128 3.98 4.38 1.45
CA ALA A 128 4.95 5.30 2.02
C ALA A 128 5.65 6.15 0.96
N THR A 129 6.13 5.53 -0.11
CA THR A 129 6.85 6.24 -1.19
C THR A 129 5.92 7.14 -2.01
N PHE A 130 4.68 6.72 -2.26
CA PHE A 130 3.67 7.57 -2.88
C PHE A 130 3.29 8.76 -1.99
N GLY A 131 3.11 8.52 -0.69
CA GLY A 131 2.82 9.58 0.28
C GLY A 131 3.97 10.59 0.39
N ASN A 132 5.23 10.11 0.39
CA ASN A 132 6.41 10.97 0.39
C ASN A 132 6.44 11.88 -0.86
N LEU A 133 6.21 11.32 -2.04
CA LEU A 133 6.11 12.08 -3.30
C LEU A 133 5.00 13.14 -3.20
N PHE A 134 3.82 12.76 -2.72
CA PHE A 134 2.70 13.68 -2.56
C PHE A 134 3.07 14.85 -1.64
N GLY A 135 3.68 14.58 -0.48
CA GLY A 135 4.13 15.61 0.46
C GLY A 135 5.10 16.60 -0.16
N THR A 136 6.08 16.08 -0.90
CA THR A 136 7.04 16.90 -1.64
C THR A 136 6.37 17.82 -2.66
N LEU A 137 5.35 17.33 -3.38
CA LEU A 137 4.62 18.11 -4.38
C LEU A 137 3.73 19.19 -3.78
N VAL A 138 3.13 18.93 -2.62
CA VAL A 138 2.15 19.83 -1.97
C VAL A 138 2.80 20.75 -0.95
N GLY A 139 4.07 20.52 -0.60
CA GLY A 139 4.80 21.32 0.40
C GLY A 139 4.45 20.94 1.85
N LEU A 140 3.93 19.73 2.08
CA LEU A 140 3.75 19.16 3.42
C LEU A 140 4.98 18.36 3.84
N PRO A 141 5.20 18.16 5.17
CA PRO A 141 6.29 17.32 5.64
C PRO A 141 6.25 15.93 5.00
N PRO A 142 7.25 15.54 4.17
CA PRO A 142 7.20 14.26 3.44
C PRO A 142 7.14 13.04 4.35
N GLN A 143 7.69 13.13 5.58
CA GLN A 143 7.61 12.07 6.58
C GLN A 143 6.16 11.82 7.02
N PHE A 144 5.41 12.89 7.28
CA PHE A 144 4.00 12.81 7.67
C PHE A 144 3.15 12.20 6.57
N THR A 145 3.31 12.70 5.35
CA THR A 145 2.53 12.19 4.20
C THR A 145 2.94 10.77 3.80
N ALA A 146 4.20 10.35 4.02
CA ALA A 146 4.64 8.98 3.87
C ALA A 146 3.94 8.04 4.87
N ALA A 147 3.87 8.42 6.15
CA ALA A 147 3.15 7.67 7.17
C ALA A 147 1.66 7.54 6.83
N LEU A 148 1.06 8.65 6.42
CA LEU A 148 -0.34 8.71 6.03
C LEU A 148 -0.63 7.86 4.80
N GLY A 149 0.25 7.91 3.78
CA GLY A 149 0.17 7.11 2.56
C GLY A 149 0.29 5.61 2.83
N LEU A 150 1.22 5.20 3.72
CA LEU A 150 1.41 3.81 4.15
C LEU A 150 0.10 3.24 4.69
N VAL A 151 -0.50 3.92 5.67
CA VAL A 151 -1.69 3.41 6.38
C VAL A 151 -2.93 3.48 5.50
N SER A 152 -3.12 4.56 4.74
CA SER A 152 -4.30 4.73 3.89
C SER A 152 -4.29 3.80 2.68
N LEU A 153 -3.12 3.51 2.08
CA LEU A 153 -3.03 2.50 1.02
C LEU A 153 -3.32 1.10 1.58
N PHE A 154 -2.73 0.74 2.72
CA PHE A 154 -3.03 -0.52 3.39
C PHE A 154 -4.53 -0.68 3.66
N CYS A 155 -5.17 0.37 4.17
CA CYS A 155 -6.62 0.40 4.37
C CYS A 155 -7.40 0.09 3.08
N GLY A 156 -7.00 0.68 1.96
CA GLY A 156 -7.64 0.47 0.66
C GLY A 156 -7.47 -0.95 0.11
N VAL A 157 -6.26 -1.53 0.23
CA VAL A 157 -5.96 -2.87 -0.33
C VAL A 157 -6.49 -4.02 0.52
N VAL A 158 -6.58 -3.85 1.85
CA VAL A 158 -7.03 -4.91 2.78
C VAL A 158 -8.50 -4.76 3.16
N ASN A 159 -9.09 -3.59 2.95
CA ASN A 159 -10.48 -3.26 3.34
C ASN A 159 -10.75 -3.38 4.86
N CYS A 160 -9.77 -3.00 5.69
CA CYS A 160 -9.84 -3.09 7.15
C CYS A 160 -9.57 -1.73 7.82
N PRO A 161 -10.52 -0.79 7.83
CA PRO A 161 -10.28 0.58 8.32
C PRO A 161 -9.94 0.62 9.81
N VAL A 162 -10.58 -0.16 10.65
CA VAL A 162 -10.30 -0.20 12.10
C VAL A 162 -8.88 -0.71 12.37
N THR A 163 -8.48 -1.81 11.72
CA THR A 163 -7.12 -2.35 11.83
C THR A 163 -6.07 -1.36 11.35
N SER A 164 -6.37 -0.61 10.28
CA SER A 164 -5.47 0.41 9.76
C SER A 164 -5.27 1.56 10.74
N LEU A 165 -6.32 2.00 11.43
CA LEU A 165 -6.21 3.02 12.48
C LEU A 165 -5.42 2.51 13.69
N LEU A 166 -5.64 1.28 14.12
CA LEU A 166 -4.83 0.68 15.19
C LEU A 166 -3.36 0.56 14.79
N LEU A 167 -3.09 0.17 13.54
CA LEU A 167 -1.73 0.14 12.99
C LEU A 167 -1.09 1.54 13.00
N SER A 168 -1.83 2.60 12.69
CA SER A 168 -1.30 3.96 12.74
C SER A 168 -0.88 4.37 14.15
N ILE A 169 -1.66 3.98 15.17
CA ILE A 169 -1.31 4.24 16.57
C ILE A 169 -0.06 3.45 16.98
N GLU A 170 0.05 2.19 16.55
CA GLU A 170 1.19 1.33 16.87
C GLU A 170 2.49 1.83 16.24
N LEU A 171 2.46 2.23 14.97
CA LEU A 171 3.67 2.64 14.24
C LEU A 171 4.08 4.09 14.50
N PHE A 172 3.12 5.00 14.68
CA PHE A 172 3.34 6.45 14.69
C PHE A 172 2.87 7.14 15.97
N GLY A 173 2.24 6.41 16.89
CA GLY A 173 1.63 6.98 18.10
C GLY A 173 0.20 7.49 17.86
N GLY A 174 -0.42 7.98 18.92
CA GLY A 174 -1.81 8.48 18.89
C GLY A 174 -1.95 9.90 18.34
N GLU A 175 -0.84 10.62 18.23
CA GLU A 175 -0.82 11.98 17.67
C GLU A 175 -1.19 11.92 16.16
N GLY A 176 -2.05 12.83 15.73
CA GLY A 176 -2.45 12.89 14.32
C GLY A 176 -3.48 11.82 13.87
N ILE A 177 -4.09 11.07 14.78
CA ILE A 177 -5.11 10.05 14.46
C ILE A 177 -6.25 10.59 13.56
N ILE A 178 -6.56 11.88 13.68
CA ILE A 178 -7.58 12.55 12.87
C ILE A 178 -7.21 12.53 11.38
N PHE A 179 -5.94 12.75 11.04
CA PHE A 179 -5.46 12.71 9.67
C PHE A 179 -5.52 11.28 9.11
N PHE A 180 -5.08 10.30 9.91
CA PHE A 180 -5.19 8.88 9.52
C PHE A 180 -6.64 8.45 9.33
N ALA A 181 -7.54 8.88 10.22
CA ALA A 181 -8.96 8.58 10.10
C ALA A 181 -9.56 9.18 8.83
N ALA A 182 -9.24 10.45 8.51
CA ALA A 182 -9.72 11.10 7.31
C ALA A 182 -9.21 10.40 6.02
N ALA A 183 -7.90 10.16 5.91
CA ALA A 183 -7.31 9.51 4.75
C ALA A 183 -7.78 8.06 4.58
N CYS A 184 -7.83 7.28 5.66
CA CYS A 184 -8.30 5.89 5.63
C CYS A 184 -9.78 5.79 5.26
N SER A 185 -10.64 6.68 5.77
CA SER A 185 -12.06 6.70 5.44
C SER A 185 -12.27 6.93 3.94
N VAL A 186 -11.58 7.93 3.37
CA VAL A 186 -11.64 8.21 1.94
C VAL A 186 -11.10 7.04 1.12
N SER A 187 -9.92 6.51 1.50
CA SER A 187 -9.31 5.37 0.82
C SER A 187 -10.20 4.13 0.86
N TYR A 188 -10.79 3.81 2.03
CA TYR A 188 -11.70 2.68 2.19
C TYR A 188 -12.94 2.79 1.32
N ILE A 189 -13.59 3.97 1.29
CA ILE A 189 -14.81 4.19 0.52
C ILE A 189 -14.52 4.10 -0.98
N LEU A 190 -13.50 4.83 -1.45
CA LEU A 190 -13.20 4.96 -2.88
C LEU A 190 -12.50 3.74 -3.47
N SER A 191 -11.79 2.91 -2.69
CA SER A 191 -11.26 1.62 -3.17
C SER A 191 -12.35 0.63 -3.61
N GLY A 192 -13.60 0.94 -3.28
CA GLY A 192 -14.76 0.14 -3.67
C GLY A 192 -14.66 -1.29 -3.14
N TYR A 193 -14.81 -2.27 -4.02
CA TYR A 193 -14.78 -3.69 -3.67
C TYR A 193 -13.51 -4.40 -4.18
N TYR A 194 -12.46 -3.64 -4.51
CA TYR A 194 -11.15 -4.19 -4.81
C TYR A 194 -10.41 -4.54 -3.53
N GLY A 195 -9.69 -5.67 -3.52
CA GLY A 195 -8.91 -6.10 -2.37
C GLY A 195 -7.87 -7.14 -2.76
N LEU A 196 -6.84 -7.31 -1.93
CA LEU A 196 -5.78 -8.29 -2.16
C LEU A 196 -6.31 -9.72 -2.07
N TYR A 197 -7.25 -9.97 -1.17
CA TYR A 197 -7.75 -11.31 -0.86
C TYR A 197 -9.09 -11.58 -1.50
N THR A 198 -9.13 -12.31 -2.61
CA THR A 198 -10.37 -12.68 -3.34
C THR A 198 -11.36 -13.49 -2.50
N GLY A 199 -10.88 -14.15 -1.43
CA GLY A 199 -11.72 -14.88 -0.47
C GLY A 199 -12.46 -13.98 0.53
N GLN A 200 -12.07 -12.69 0.65
CA GLN A 200 -12.72 -11.76 1.55
C GLN A 200 -14.14 -11.43 1.06
N LYS A 201 -15.11 -11.47 1.97
CA LYS A 201 -16.49 -11.08 1.70
C LYS A 201 -16.80 -9.73 2.34
N ILE A 202 -17.37 -8.84 1.55
CA ILE A 202 -17.93 -7.57 2.01
C ILE A 202 -19.43 -7.76 2.13
N MET A 203 -19.91 -7.75 3.38
CA MET A 203 -21.31 -8.07 3.70
C MET A 203 -22.24 -6.88 3.42
N TYR A 204 -21.78 -5.68 3.72
CA TYR A 204 -22.56 -4.44 3.56
C TYR A 204 -21.88 -3.50 2.56
N SER A 205 -22.70 -2.74 1.84
CA SER A 205 -22.19 -1.70 0.94
C SER A 205 -21.45 -0.62 1.72
N LYS A 206 -20.33 -0.14 1.17
CA LYS A 206 -19.53 0.94 1.76
C LYS A 206 -20.22 2.31 1.66
N LEU A 207 -21.18 2.48 0.73
CA LEU A 207 -21.82 3.76 0.43
C LEU A 207 -23.28 3.81 0.86
N HIS A 208 -23.95 2.67 0.99
CA HIS A 208 -25.37 2.61 1.29
C HIS A 208 -25.65 1.54 2.35
N SER A 209 -26.65 1.73 3.19
CA SER A 209 -27.09 0.75 4.19
C SER A 209 -27.80 -0.44 3.54
N LYS A 210 -27.08 -1.19 2.68
CA LYS A 210 -27.58 -2.34 1.93
C LYS A 210 -26.69 -3.55 2.13
N TYR A 211 -27.30 -4.69 2.44
CA TYR A 211 -26.63 -5.98 2.46
C TYR A 211 -26.34 -6.45 1.03
N ILE A 212 -25.07 -6.78 0.72
CA ILE A 212 -24.64 -7.14 -0.63
C ILE A 212 -23.97 -8.50 -0.73
N ASN A 213 -23.33 -9.00 0.35
CA ASN A 213 -22.60 -10.28 0.40
C ASN A 213 -21.78 -10.54 -0.87
N ARG A 214 -20.84 -9.67 -1.16
CA ARG A 214 -20.01 -9.73 -2.37
C ARG A 214 -18.55 -10.05 -2.03
N HIS A 215 -17.95 -10.92 -2.82
CA HIS A 215 -16.50 -11.12 -2.77
C HIS A 215 -15.76 -9.90 -3.31
N THR A 216 -14.56 -9.64 -2.78
CA THR A 216 -13.63 -8.67 -3.33
C THR A 216 -13.21 -9.07 -4.75
N LYS A 217 -12.95 -8.06 -5.56
CA LYS A 217 -12.52 -8.22 -6.95
C LYS A 217 -11.02 -8.14 -7.06
#